data_18a6a9285e9925dfc70e96b879cd0d33
#
_entry.id   18a6a9285e9925dfc70e96b879cd0d33
#
_cell.length_a   1.000
_cell.length_b   1.000
_cell.length_c   1.000
_cell.angle_alpha   90.00
_cell.angle_beta   90.00
_cell.angle_gamma   90.00
#
_symmetry.space_group_name_H-M   'P 1'
#
loop_
_entity.id
_entity.type
_entity.pdbx_description
1 polymer ?
#
loop_
_entity_poly.entity_id
_entity_poly.type
_entity_poly.pdbx_seq_one_letter_code
_entity_poly.pdbx_strand_id
1 'polypeptide(L)'
;MNRILAVITLLATAVPAVAQQSTNTIAPTQPGKGQWVYRPVVSHYEFKSSDEDPRSGSQTWWTNHISYGLSGDMSLMFHFSEIWDNLGDEDHSGLGDGVLTFKWRCFQLDTGPVDSLRIGIFGGLELPTGSDAFSSNETSPFIGASIMSIQGRHGIGQSVSFLATQGRRFDPVLAGDTTANLLKFDTAYLYRLYPETYGDTLEGAWYAGCEFNGRWESNSDLLLMLSPTLLYEAPYWAAELSVGIPVYERVTDRPKLEVVVRVGVRFLF
;
A
#
# COMPACT_ATOMS: atom_id res chain seq x y z
N MET A 1 40.75 -36.57 -31.71
CA MET A 1 39.61 -35.74 -32.18
C MET A 1 38.69 -35.47 -30.98
N ASN A 2 38.98 -34.41 -30.25
CA ASN A 2 38.24 -34.04 -29.03
C ASN A 2 37.13 -33.07 -29.42
N ARG A 3 35.87 -33.47 -29.21
CA ARG A 3 34.71 -32.58 -29.29
C ARG A 3 34.49 -31.93 -27.92
N ILE A 4 34.86 -30.68 -27.84
CA ILE A 4 34.53 -29.82 -26.69
C ILE A 4 33.06 -29.47 -26.82
N LEU A 5 32.23 -30.02 -25.93
CA LEU A 5 30.84 -29.65 -25.77
C LEU A 5 30.82 -28.33 -24.97
N ALA A 6 30.59 -27.21 -25.64
CA ALA A 6 30.33 -25.94 -24.97
C ALA A 6 28.91 -25.97 -24.43
N VAL A 7 28.78 -26.17 -23.12
CA VAL A 7 27.51 -25.95 -22.39
C VAL A 7 27.40 -24.45 -22.22
N ILE A 8 26.60 -23.82 -23.07
CA ILE A 8 26.12 -22.45 -22.86
C ILE A 8 25.05 -22.53 -21.81
N THR A 9 25.42 -22.26 -20.56
CA THR A 9 24.47 -22.03 -19.49
C THR A 9 23.82 -20.67 -19.74
N LEU A 10 22.64 -20.66 -20.34
CA LEU A 10 21.79 -19.48 -20.42
C LEU A 10 21.35 -19.17 -19.00
N LEU A 11 22.05 -18.27 -18.34
CA LEU A 11 21.54 -17.61 -17.14
C LEU A 11 20.34 -16.77 -17.60
N ALA A 12 19.16 -17.36 -17.56
CA ALA A 12 17.92 -16.61 -17.59
C ALA A 12 17.90 -15.75 -16.30
N THR A 13 18.39 -14.53 -16.40
CA THR A 13 18.11 -13.51 -15.41
C THR A 13 16.61 -13.30 -15.48
N ALA A 14 15.88 -13.92 -14.55
CA ALA A 14 14.47 -13.61 -14.35
C ALA A 14 14.42 -12.12 -14.01
N VAL A 15 14.08 -11.30 -14.98
CA VAL A 15 13.75 -9.89 -14.74
C VAL A 15 12.57 -9.93 -13.78
N PRO A 16 12.67 -9.35 -12.56
CA PRO A 16 11.54 -9.34 -11.66
C PRO A 16 10.40 -8.63 -12.40
N ALA A 17 9.33 -9.37 -12.68
CA ALA A 17 8.12 -8.77 -13.20
C ALA A 17 7.59 -7.86 -12.09
N VAL A 18 7.86 -6.57 -12.19
CA VAL A 18 7.20 -5.55 -11.37
C VAL A 18 5.75 -5.62 -11.79
N ALA A 19 4.93 -6.25 -10.97
CA ALA A 19 3.53 -6.44 -11.29
C ALA A 19 2.80 -5.12 -11.02
N GLN A 20 1.79 -4.81 -11.82
CA GLN A 20 0.86 -3.68 -11.68
C GLN A 20 0.37 -3.56 -10.22
N GLN A 21 1.17 -2.97 -9.37
CA GLN A 21 0.83 -2.85 -7.94
C GLN A 21 0.21 -1.48 -7.70
N SER A 22 -1.04 -1.48 -7.28
CA SER A 22 -1.78 -0.29 -6.90
C SER A 22 -1.14 0.47 -5.73
N THR A 23 -1.50 1.74 -5.60
CA THR A 23 -0.91 2.66 -4.61
C THR A 23 -1.40 2.35 -3.20
N ASN A 24 -2.70 2.07 -3.02
CA ASN A 24 -3.33 1.94 -1.71
C ASN A 24 -3.73 0.50 -1.37
N THR A 25 -4.01 -0.34 -2.37
CA THR A 25 -4.47 -1.72 -2.19
C THR A 25 -3.28 -2.66 -2.01
N ILE A 26 -3.26 -3.45 -0.94
CA ILE A 26 -2.19 -4.43 -0.69
C ILE A 26 -2.28 -5.56 -1.71
N ALA A 27 -1.26 -5.69 -2.55
CA ALA A 27 -1.18 -6.75 -3.55
C ALA A 27 -0.45 -8.00 -3.02
N PRO A 28 -0.75 -9.22 -3.54
CA PRO A 28 -0.05 -10.45 -3.18
C PRO A 28 1.33 -10.59 -3.86
N THR A 29 1.84 -9.52 -4.46
CA THR A 29 3.18 -9.47 -5.07
C THR A 29 4.26 -9.44 -4.00
N GLN A 30 5.41 -10.06 -4.28
CA GLN A 30 6.53 -10.21 -3.36
C GLN A 30 7.83 -9.75 -4.03
N PRO A 31 8.78 -9.16 -3.28
CA PRO A 31 10.17 -9.10 -3.71
C PRO A 31 10.71 -10.51 -3.96
N GLY A 32 11.58 -10.68 -4.92
CA GLY A 32 12.30 -11.94 -5.12
C GLY A 32 13.14 -12.31 -3.89
N LYS A 33 13.51 -13.59 -3.77
CA LYS A 33 14.36 -14.05 -2.66
C LYS A 33 15.66 -13.25 -2.57
N GLY A 34 15.93 -12.67 -1.40
CA GLY A 34 17.12 -11.87 -1.14
C GLY A 34 17.04 -10.43 -1.68
N GLN A 35 15.96 -10.05 -2.35
CA GLN A 35 15.78 -8.71 -2.86
C GLN A 35 15.12 -7.80 -1.83
N TRP A 36 15.44 -6.52 -1.94
CA TRP A 36 14.85 -5.46 -1.14
C TRP A 36 13.96 -4.57 -1.99
N VAL A 37 12.90 -4.08 -1.39
CA VAL A 37 12.09 -2.99 -1.93
C VAL A 37 12.04 -1.89 -0.91
N TYR A 38 12.39 -0.66 -1.32
CA TYR A 38 12.19 0.55 -0.56
C TYR A 38 11.15 1.43 -1.25
N ARG A 39 10.11 1.84 -0.51
CA ARG A 39 9.01 2.65 -1.05
C ARG A 39 8.70 3.79 -0.08
N PRO A 40 9.33 4.97 -0.25
CA PRO A 40 8.89 6.20 0.40
C PRO A 40 7.61 6.73 -0.25
N VAL A 41 6.65 7.14 0.57
CA VAL A 41 5.39 7.75 0.16
C VAL A 41 5.13 8.98 1.01
N VAL A 42 4.83 10.09 0.37
CA VAL A 42 4.29 11.28 1.03
C VAL A 42 2.79 11.32 0.80
N SER A 43 2.03 11.43 1.88
CA SER A 43 0.58 11.57 1.85
C SER A 43 0.20 12.88 2.55
N HIS A 44 -0.50 13.74 1.84
CA HIS A 44 -1.00 14.99 2.37
C HIS A 44 -2.52 14.92 2.45
N TYR A 45 -3.06 15.09 3.64
CA TYR A 45 -4.47 15.01 3.98
C TYR A 45 -4.98 16.39 4.32
N GLU A 46 -6.08 16.79 3.70
CA GLU A 46 -6.85 17.99 4.05
C GLU A 46 -8.13 17.59 4.73
N PHE A 47 -8.41 18.24 5.85
CA PHE A 47 -9.61 18.00 6.67
C PHE A 47 -10.43 19.26 6.80
N LYS A 48 -11.75 19.10 6.82
CA LYS A 48 -12.72 20.14 7.13
C LYS A 48 -13.46 19.82 8.41
N SER A 49 -13.96 20.85 9.07
CA SER A 49 -14.80 20.71 10.26
C SER A 49 -16.02 19.83 9.99
N SER A 50 -16.47 19.12 11.01
CA SER A 50 -17.75 18.41 11.03
C SER A 50 -18.72 19.11 11.99
N ASP A 51 -19.94 18.59 12.09
CA ASP A 51 -20.93 19.11 13.05
C ASP A 51 -20.52 18.81 14.51
N GLU A 52 -19.70 17.78 14.70
CA GLU A 52 -19.27 17.28 16.01
C GLU A 52 -17.83 17.70 16.36
N ASP A 53 -17.01 18.04 15.36
CA ASP A 53 -15.63 18.49 15.54
C ASP A 53 -15.34 19.76 14.72
N PRO A 54 -15.08 20.90 15.37
CA PRO A 54 -14.82 22.18 14.70
C PRO A 54 -13.42 22.26 14.07
N ARG A 55 -12.51 21.32 14.35
CA ARG A 55 -11.14 21.34 13.82
C ARG A 55 -11.15 21.19 12.30
N SER A 56 -10.25 21.91 11.66
CA SER A 56 -9.91 21.79 10.25
C SER A 56 -8.42 22.00 10.10
N GLY A 57 -7.85 21.59 8.98
CA GLY A 57 -6.41 21.73 8.74
C GLY A 57 -5.87 20.55 7.95
N SER A 58 -4.58 20.27 8.11
CA SER A 58 -3.93 19.26 7.30
C SER A 58 -3.01 18.35 8.12
N GLN A 59 -2.77 17.15 7.58
CA GLN A 59 -1.73 16.25 8.06
C GLN A 59 -0.85 15.84 6.88
N THR A 60 0.45 15.80 7.10
CA THR A 60 1.40 15.26 6.13
C THR A 60 2.13 14.07 6.74
N TRP A 61 2.12 12.95 6.03
CA TRP A 61 2.78 11.71 6.45
C TRP A 61 3.86 11.33 5.45
N TRP A 62 5.07 11.21 5.90
CA TRP A 62 6.15 10.59 5.14
C TRP A 62 6.35 9.16 5.61
N THR A 63 5.75 8.22 4.89
CA THR A 63 5.80 6.80 5.22
C THR A 63 6.91 6.11 4.45
N ASN A 64 7.75 5.39 5.16
CA ASN A 64 8.87 4.61 4.63
C ASN A 64 8.54 3.13 4.73
N HIS A 65 8.35 2.46 3.60
CA HIS A 65 8.16 1.01 3.54
C HIS A 65 9.45 0.33 3.10
N ILE A 66 9.89 -0.66 3.86
CA ILE A 66 11.05 -1.50 3.56
C ILE A 66 10.57 -2.94 3.52
N SER A 67 10.78 -3.64 2.41
CA SER A 67 10.37 -5.03 2.26
C SER A 67 11.55 -5.90 1.87
N TYR A 68 11.62 -7.12 2.40
CA TYR A 68 12.65 -8.10 2.11
C TYR A 68 12.03 -9.44 1.72
N GLY A 69 12.46 -9.99 0.58
CA GLY A 69 12.05 -11.30 0.09
C GLY A 69 12.75 -12.44 0.81
N LEU A 70 12.02 -13.18 1.64
CA LEU A 70 12.52 -14.39 2.31
C LEU A 70 12.59 -15.58 1.34
N SER A 71 11.62 -15.65 0.43
CA SER A 71 11.54 -16.62 -0.66
C SER A 71 10.83 -15.97 -1.85
N GLY A 72 10.58 -16.73 -2.92
CA GLY A 72 9.75 -16.26 -4.03
C GLY A 72 8.32 -15.93 -3.62
N ASP A 73 7.83 -16.51 -2.51
CA ASP A 73 6.43 -16.41 -2.10
C ASP A 73 6.23 -15.75 -0.74
N MET A 74 7.30 -15.44 -0.01
CA MET A 74 7.24 -14.89 1.35
C MET A 74 8.10 -13.65 1.48
N SER A 75 7.61 -12.63 2.17
CA SER A 75 8.37 -11.43 2.50
C SER A 75 8.02 -10.89 3.89
N LEU A 76 8.97 -10.15 4.44
CA LEU A 76 8.75 -9.26 5.57
C LEU A 76 8.71 -7.83 5.07
N MET A 77 7.82 -7.03 5.63
CA MET A 77 7.75 -5.60 5.39
C MET A 77 7.68 -4.89 6.73
N PHE A 78 8.47 -3.83 6.85
CA PHE A 78 8.40 -2.90 7.96
C PHE A 78 8.10 -1.51 7.40
N HIS A 79 7.18 -0.78 8.03
CA HIS A 79 6.99 0.62 7.70
C HIS A 79 6.84 1.46 8.97
N PHE A 80 7.23 2.72 8.84
CA PHE A 80 7.07 3.77 9.85
C PHE A 80 6.82 5.09 9.14
N SER A 81 6.21 6.03 9.84
CA SER A 81 5.90 7.34 9.29
C SER A 81 6.44 8.46 10.16
N GLU A 82 6.93 9.51 9.55
CA GLU A 82 7.07 10.81 10.16
C GLU A 82 5.82 11.64 9.84
N ILE A 83 5.26 12.27 10.86
CA ILE A 83 3.93 12.90 10.82
C ILE A 83 4.09 14.37 11.19
N TRP A 84 3.48 15.23 10.39
CA TRP A 84 3.24 16.64 10.68
C TRP A 84 1.74 16.84 10.71
N ASP A 85 1.24 17.23 11.85
CA ASP A 85 -0.18 17.44 12.14
C ASP A 85 -0.42 18.91 12.45
N ASN A 86 -1.16 19.58 11.56
CA ASN A 86 -1.56 20.97 11.67
C ASN A 86 -3.10 21.03 11.74
N LEU A 87 -3.68 20.17 12.55
CA LEU A 87 -5.12 20.02 12.69
C LEU A 87 -5.59 20.74 13.96
N GLY A 88 -6.31 21.87 13.80
CA GLY A 88 -6.73 22.72 14.90
C GLY A 88 -5.75 23.82 15.22
N ASP A 89 -5.64 24.20 16.49
CA ASP A 89 -4.85 25.37 16.93
C ASP A 89 -3.41 25.04 17.32
N GLU A 90 -3.05 23.76 17.42
CA GLU A 90 -1.72 23.30 17.84
C GLU A 90 -1.08 22.42 16.76
N ASP A 91 0.16 22.76 16.43
CA ASP A 91 0.97 21.96 15.49
C ASP A 91 1.74 20.89 16.26
N HIS A 92 1.63 19.65 15.80
CA HIS A 92 2.37 18.53 16.34
C HIS A 92 3.21 17.85 15.25
N SER A 93 4.37 17.32 15.62
CA SER A 93 5.14 16.47 14.71
C SER A 93 5.87 15.38 15.47
N GLY A 94 6.07 14.24 14.81
CA GLY A 94 6.76 13.11 15.42
C GLY A 94 6.68 11.84 14.60
N LEU A 95 7.17 10.75 15.17
CA LEU A 95 7.09 9.44 14.55
C LEU A 95 5.77 8.76 14.91
N GLY A 96 5.12 8.16 13.92
CA GLY A 96 4.03 7.22 14.12
C GLY A 96 4.54 5.83 14.48
N ASP A 97 3.63 4.95 14.88
CA ASP A 97 3.95 3.57 15.21
C ASP A 97 4.51 2.81 14.02
N GLY A 98 5.50 1.96 14.30
CA GLY A 98 6.08 1.07 13.32
C GLY A 98 5.17 -0.14 13.09
N VAL A 99 5.07 -0.60 11.84
CA VAL A 99 4.24 -1.75 11.49
C VAL A 99 5.10 -2.84 10.86
N LEU A 100 5.11 -4.01 11.47
CA LEU A 100 5.77 -5.21 10.96
C LEU A 100 4.73 -6.12 10.29
N THR A 101 4.93 -6.45 9.02
CA THR A 101 4.02 -7.28 8.24
C THR A 101 4.76 -8.48 7.64
N PHE A 102 4.24 -9.66 7.85
CA PHE A 102 4.59 -10.86 7.09
C PHE A 102 3.57 -11.06 5.97
N LYS A 103 4.06 -11.34 4.75
CA LYS A 103 3.23 -11.63 3.57
C LYS A 103 3.60 -12.99 3.01
N TRP A 104 2.58 -13.76 2.64
CA TRP A 104 2.72 -15.04 1.96
C TRP A 104 1.79 -15.11 0.75
N ARG A 105 2.35 -15.25 -0.45
CA ARG A 105 1.61 -15.57 -1.66
C ARG A 105 1.35 -17.08 -1.67
N CYS A 106 0.15 -17.48 -1.25
CA CYS A 106 -0.24 -18.89 -1.10
C CYS A 106 -0.70 -19.53 -2.44
N PHE A 107 -0.97 -18.71 -3.46
CA PHE A 107 -1.36 -19.19 -4.79
C PHE A 107 -0.88 -18.26 -5.90
N GLN A 108 -0.38 -18.87 -6.99
CA GLN A 108 -0.04 -18.19 -8.25
C GLN A 108 -0.37 -19.11 -9.43
N LEU A 109 -1.03 -18.53 -10.43
CA LEU A 109 -1.30 -19.14 -11.72
C LEU A 109 -0.94 -18.14 -12.81
N ASP A 110 0.08 -18.43 -13.60
CA ASP A 110 0.49 -17.63 -14.76
C ASP A 110 -0.01 -18.35 -16.02
N THR A 111 -0.85 -17.68 -16.82
CA THR A 111 -1.48 -18.24 -18.03
C THR A 111 -0.92 -17.65 -19.30
N GLY A 112 0.01 -16.68 -19.17
CA GLY A 112 0.68 -16.01 -20.28
C GLY A 112 1.90 -15.22 -19.80
N PRO A 113 2.58 -14.49 -20.69
CA PRO A 113 3.72 -13.67 -20.32
C PRO A 113 3.40 -12.55 -19.31
N VAL A 114 2.14 -12.12 -19.29
CA VAL A 114 1.64 -11.04 -18.42
C VAL A 114 0.48 -11.53 -17.55
N ASP A 115 -0.33 -12.47 -18.11
CA ASP A 115 -1.58 -12.90 -17.49
C ASP A 115 -1.31 -13.74 -16.25
N SER A 116 -1.85 -13.32 -15.12
CA SER A 116 -1.62 -13.99 -13.84
C SER A 116 -2.79 -13.83 -12.88
N LEU A 117 -2.99 -14.83 -12.03
CA LEU A 117 -3.84 -14.78 -10.84
C LEU A 117 -3.00 -15.10 -9.62
N ARG A 118 -3.03 -14.23 -8.63
CA ARG A 118 -2.26 -14.38 -7.39
C ARG A 118 -3.17 -14.17 -6.20
N ILE A 119 -2.99 -15.00 -5.17
CA ILE A 119 -3.68 -14.88 -3.89
C ILE A 119 -2.63 -14.89 -2.80
N GLY A 120 -2.79 -14.01 -1.83
CA GLY A 120 -1.91 -13.90 -0.67
C GLY A 120 -2.65 -13.65 0.62
N ILE A 121 -2.05 -14.06 1.71
CA ILE A 121 -2.42 -13.68 3.05
C ILE A 121 -1.30 -12.85 3.66
N PHE A 122 -1.65 -11.98 4.57
CA PHE A 122 -0.69 -11.17 5.31
C PHE A 122 -1.19 -10.92 6.72
N GLY A 123 -0.27 -10.62 7.59
CA GLY A 123 -0.60 -10.28 8.96
C GLY A 123 0.62 -9.75 9.69
N GLY A 124 0.42 -9.12 10.83
CA GLY A 124 1.51 -8.50 11.54
C GLY A 124 1.06 -7.77 12.78
N LEU A 125 1.89 -6.83 13.19
CA LEU A 125 1.75 -6.07 14.43
C LEU A 125 2.00 -4.58 14.15
N GLU A 126 1.13 -3.72 14.65
CA GLU A 126 1.47 -2.33 14.94
C GLU A 126 2.19 -2.29 16.28
N LEU A 127 3.37 -1.68 16.33
CA LEU A 127 4.27 -1.67 17.47
C LEU A 127 4.31 -0.26 18.09
N PRO A 128 4.23 -0.09 19.40
CA PRO A 128 4.20 1.21 20.06
C PRO A 128 5.60 1.86 20.06
N THR A 129 6.07 2.26 18.89
CA THR A 129 7.40 2.84 18.66
C THR A 129 7.35 4.31 18.29
N GLY A 130 6.16 4.87 18.18
CA GLY A 130 5.93 6.26 17.85
C GLY A 130 6.24 7.21 19.01
N SER A 131 6.19 8.51 18.74
CA SER A 131 6.22 9.55 19.75
C SER A 131 4.88 9.63 20.49
N ASP A 132 4.86 10.19 21.70
CA ASP A 132 3.68 10.22 22.59
C ASP A 132 2.39 10.71 21.90
N ALA A 133 2.50 11.68 20.98
CA ALA A 133 1.34 12.23 20.26
C ALA A 133 0.74 11.22 19.25
N PHE A 134 1.55 10.30 18.70
CA PHE A 134 1.19 9.44 17.59
C PHE A 134 1.36 7.95 17.87
N SER A 135 1.66 7.56 19.11
CA SER A 135 1.78 6.15 19.50
C SER A 135 0.50 5.63 20.13
N SER A 136 0.20 4.38 19.79
CA SER A 136 -0.86 3.60 20.42
C SER A 136 -0.56 3.22 21.87
N ASN A 137 0.72 3.24 22.26
CA ASN A 137 1.26 2.73 23.52
C ASN A 137 1.03 1.23 23.76
N GLU A 138 0.42 0.52 22.80
CA GLU A 138 0.16 -0.91 22.87
C GLU A 138 0.35 -1.58 21.51
N THR A 139 0.61 -2.90 21.51
CA THR A 139 0.81 -3.67 20.29
C THR A 139 -0.52 -4.17 19.75
N SER A 140 -0.89 -3.79 18.54
CA SER A 140 -2.14 -4.17 17.88
C SER A 140 -1.90 -5.19 16.76
N PRO A 141 -2.43 -6.41 16.85
CA PRO A 141 -2.31 -7.41 15.80
C PRO A 141 -3.30 -7.17 14.65
N PHE A 142 -2.89 -7.53 13.43
CA PHE A 142 -3.76 -7.54 12.27
C PHE A 142 -3.56 -8.74 11.37
N ILE A 143 -4.58 -9.06 10.58
CA ILE A 143 -4.56 -10.12 9.56
C ILE A 143 -5.34 -9.67 8.34
N GLY A 144 -4.97 -10.17 7.16
CA GLY A 144 -5.67 -9.86 5.93
C GLY A 144 -5.38 -10.84 4.81
N ALA A 145 -6.11 -10.65 3.72
CA ALA A 145 -5.95 -11.40 2.49
C ALA A 145 -6.01 -10.45 1.28
N SER A 146 -5.38 -10.86 0.19
CA SER A 146 -5.39 -10.13 -1.06
C SER A 146 -5.45 -11.06 -2.26
N ILE A 147 -6.07 -10.59 -3.33
CA ILE A 147 -6.13 -11.25 -4.62
C ILE A 147 -5.80 -10.24 -5.70
N MET A 148 -5.12 -10.69 -6.75
CA MET A 148 -4.79 -9.86 -7.91
C MET A 148 -4.88 -10.70 -9.17
N SER A 149 -5.60 -10.20 -10.17
CA SER A 149 -5.70 -10.77 -11.51
C SER A 149 -5.21 -9.76 -12.53
N ILE A 150 -4.31 -10.20 -13.42
CA ILE A 150 -3.85 -9.42 -14.57
C ILE A 150 -4.25 -10.19 -15.82
N GLN A 151 -4.89 -9.51 -16.76
CA GLN A 151 -5.30 -10.06 -18.06
C GLN A 151 -5.00 -9.01 -19.15
N GLY A 152 -3.98 -9.29 -19.96
CA GLY A 152 -3.52 -8.38 -21.00
C GLY A 152 -3.08 -7.03 -20.44
N ARG A 153 -3.90 -6.00 -20.65
CA ARG A 153 -3.63 -4.62 -20.16
C ARG A 153 -4.39 -4.28 -18.87
N HIS A 154 -5.25 -5.17 -18.41
CA HIS A 154 -6.14 -4.95 -17.27
C HIS A 154 -5.58 -5.63 -16.02
N GLY A 155 -5.54 -4.92 -14.91
CA GLY A 155 -5.23 -5.43 -13.58
C GLY A 155 -6.36 -5.11 -12.60
N ILE A 156 -6.82 -6.11 -11.86
CA ILE A 156 -7.79 -5.94 -10.78
C ILE A 156 -7.17 -6.53 -9.51
N GLY A 157 -7.14 -5.75 -8.45
CA GLY A 157 -6.68 -6.16 -7.13
C GLY A 157 -7.75 -5.92 -6.08
N GLN A 158 -7.79 -6.79 -5.08
CA GLN A 158 -8.62 -6.61 -3.89
C GLN A 158 -7.83 -6.98 -2.66
N SER A 159 -8.07 -6.28 -1.56
CA SER A 159 -7.56 -6.65 -0.25
C SER A 159 -8.60 -6.39 0.83
N VAL A 160 -8.55 -7.21 1.86
CA VAL A 160 -9.31 -7.03 3.09
C VAL A 160 -8.39 -7.31 4.26
N SER A 161 -8.46 -6.48 5.30
CA SER A 161 -7.71 -6.70 6.53
C SER A 161 -8.49 -6.21 7.75
N PHE A 162 -8.26 -6.89 8.86
CA PHE A 162 -8.82 -6.56 10.16
C PHE A 162 -7.69 -6.32 11.15
N LEU A 163 -7.72 -5.17 11.81
CA LEU A 163 -6.85 -4.77 12.90
C LEU A 163 -7.63 -4.84 14.22
N ALA A 164 -7.14 -5.63 15.14
CA ALA A 164 -7.65 -5.68 16.50
C ALA A 164 -6.90 -4.63 17.34
N THR A 165 -7.48 -3.46 17.45
CA THR A 165 -6.88 -2.33 18.17
C THR A 165 -6.73 -2.68 19.65
N GLN A 166 -5.52 -2.52 20.16
CA GLN A 166 -5.21 -2.55 21.59
C GLN A 166 -4.82 -1.14 22.01
N GLY A 167 -5.44 -0.66 23.08
CA GLY A 167 -5.21 0.72 23.50
C GLY A 167 -5.74 1.76 22.51
N ARG A 168 -4.95 2.77 22.24
CA ARG A 168 -5.23 3.90 21.34
C ARG A 168 -4.67 3.61 19.94
N ARG A 169 -5.33 4.09 18.90
CA ARG A 169 -4.81 4.07 17.54
C ARG A 169 -4.99 5.45 16.90
N PHE A 170 -3.93 5.96 16.31
CA PHE A 170 -3.94 7.16 15.51
C PHE A 170 -4.07 6.78 14.02
N ASP A 171 -5.13 7.24 13.37
CA ASP A 171 -5.37 6.97 11.96
C ASP A 171 -5.55 8.29 11.19
N PRO A 172 -4.64 8.59 10.24
CA PRO A 172 -4.68 9.86 9.51
C PRO A 172 -5.92 9.99 8.63
N VAL A 173 -6.37 8.89 8.06
CA VAL A 173 -7.52 8.90 7.14
C VAL A 173 -8.82 9.23 7.87
N LEU A 174 -8.90 8.89 9.15
CA LEU A 174 -10.05 9.17 10.00
C LEU A 174 -9.80 10.35 10.97
N ALA A 175 -8.67 11.04 10.81
CA ALA A 175 -8.31 12.27 11.50
C ALA A 175 -8.38 12.22 13.02
N GLY A 176 -7.83 11.21 13.64
CA GLY A 176 -7.71 11.25 15.09
C GLY A 176 -7.56 9.90 15.78
N ASP A 177 -7.73 9.98 17.08
CA ASP A 177 -7.57 8.86 17.98
C ASP A 177 -8.82 7.98 18.04
N THR A 178 -8.60 6.69 18.12
CA THR A 178 -9.67 5.72 18.30
C THR A 178 -9.19 4.50 19.06
N THR A 179 -10.11 3.86 19.80
CA THR A 179 -9.92 2.54 20.39
C THR A 179 -10.67 1.46 19.59
N ALA A 180 -11.33 1.84 18.51
CA ALA A 180 -12.14 0.94 17.70
C ALA A 180 -11.27 0.00 16.86
N ASN A 181 -11.73 -1.23 16.65
CA ASN A 181 -11.14 -2.15 15.68
C ASN A 181 -11.38 -1.63 14.26
N LEU A 182 -10.47 -1.90 13.35
CA LEU A 182 -10.52 -1.42 11.98
C LEU A 182 -10.62 -2.56 10.97
N LEU A 183 -11.63 -2.49 10.11
CA LEU A 183 -11.74 -3.29 8.90
C LEU A 183 -11.40 -2.39 7.69
N LYS A 184 -10.35 -2.75 6.95
CA LYS A 184 -9.99 -2.15 5.66
C LYS A 184 -10.42 -3.07 4.54
N PHE A 185 -10.99 -2.50 3.48
CA PHE A 185 -11.32 -3.24 2.27
C PHE A 185 -11.08 -2.35 1.06
N ASP A 186 -10.24 -2.83 0.16
CA ASP A 186 -9.77 -2.05 -0.97
C ASP A 186 -9.98 -2.83 -2.27
N THR A 187 -10.36 -2.13 -3.33
CA THR A 187 -10.44 -2.67 -4.68
C THR A 187 -9.72 -1.70 -5.62
N ALA A 188 -8.81 -2.22 -6.42
CA ALA A 188 -8.05 -1.45 -7.39
C ALA A 188 -8.31 -1.96 -8.80
N TYR A 189 -8.47 -1.05 -9.75
CA TYR A 189 -8.41 -1.33 -11.17
C TYR A 189 -7.31 -0.48 -11.80
N LEU A 190 -6.41 -1.13 -12.55
CA LEU A 190 -5.33 -0.49 -13.29
C LEU A 190 -5.41 -0.92 -14.76
N TYR A 191 -5.25 0.04 -15.65
CA TYR A 191 -5.17 -0.18 -17.08
C TYR A 191 -3.82 0.30 -17.60
N ARG A 192 -3.07 -0.59 -18.29
CA ARG A 192 -1.81 -0.23 -18.91
C ARG A 192 -2.05 0.63 -20.14
N LEU A 193 -1.64 1.91 -20.06
CA LEU A 193 -1.74 2.87 -21.14
C LEU A 193 -0.66 2.62 -22.20
N TYR A 194 0.58 2.37 -21.75
CA TYR A 194 1.75 2.14 -22.60
C TYR A 194 2.72 1.18 -21.90
N PRO A 195 3.41 0.29 -22.64
CA PRO A 195 3.19 -0.04 -24.04
C PRO A 195 1.91 -0.88 -24.25
N GLU A 196 1.40 -0.94 -25.48
CA GLU A 196 0.27 -1.83 -25.79
C GLU A 196 0.66 -3.30 -25.65
N THR A 197 1.83 -3.65 -26.12
CA THR A 197 2.47 -4.95 -25.98
C THR A 197 3.90 -4.75 -25.50
N TYR A 198 4.38 -5.60 -24.61
CA TYR A 198 5.78 -5.57 -24.22
C TYR A 198 6.65 -6.06 -25.37
N GLY A 199 7.70 -5.31 -25.69
CA GLY A 199 8.74 -5.70 -26.62
C GLY A 199 9.84 -6.53 -25.93
N ASP A 200 10.89 -6.85 -26.68
CA ASP A 200 12.04 -7.61 -26.17
C ASP A 200 12.86 -6.82 -25.14
N THR A 201 12.72 -5.49 -25.11
CA THR A 201 13.35 -4.60 -24.13
C THR A 201 12.27 -3.97 -23.26
N LEU A 202 12.37 -4.18 -21.94
CA LEU A 202 11.46 -3.57 -20.98
C LEU A 202 11.97 -2.16 -20.61
N GLU A 203 11.39 -1.11 -21.21
CA GLU A 203 11.75 0.27 -20.92
C GLU A 203 10.95 0.87 -19.76
N GLY A 204 9.76 0.35 -19.54
CA GLY A 204 8.82 0.79 -18.51
C GLY A 204 7.40 0.82 -19.03
N ALA A 205 6.44 1.01 -18.13
CA ALA A 205 5.02 1.00 -18.46
C ALA A 205 4.25 2.07 -17.68
N TRP A 206 3.31 2.70 -18.35
CA TRP A 206 2.36 3.66 -17.76
C TRP A 206 1.03 2.98 -17.52
N TYR A 207 0.46 3.25 -16.35
CA TYR A 207 -0.86 2.76 -15.97
C TYR A 207 -1.69 3.92 -15.43
N ALA A 208 -2.96 3.94 -15.79
CA ALA A 208 -3.97 4.74 -15.10
C ALA A 208 -5.00 3.82 -14.45
N GLY A 209 -5.54 4.24 -13.35
CA GLY A 209 -6.52 3.45 -12.64
C GLY A 209 -7.34 4.22 -11.63
N CYS A 210 -8.15 3.48 -10.91
CA CYS A 210 -8.92 4.00 -9.80
C CYS A 210 -9.00 2.93 -8.71
N GLU A 211 -8.87 3.35 -7.48
CA GLU A 211 -9.05 2.48 -6.33
C GLU A 211 -10.30 2.92 -5.56
N PHE A 212 -11.03 1.94 -5.04
CA PHE A 212 -12.09 2.13 -4.06
C PHE A 212 -11.56 1.66 -2.72
N ASN A 213 -11.48 2.57 -1.75
CA ASN A 213 -10.89 2.31 -0.45
C ASN A 213 -11.95 2.48 0.63
N GLY A 214 -12.16 1.45 1.45
CA GLY A 214 -13.09 1.44 2.55
C GLY A 214 -12.40 1.28 3.91
N ARG A 215 -12.86 2.04 4.88
CA ARG A 215 -12.43 2.01 6.29
C ARG A 215 -13.68 1.96 7.16
N TRP A 216 -13.88 0.85 7.85
CA TRP A 216 -14.96 0.70 8.81
C TRP A 216 -14.38 0.40 10.19
N GLU A 217 -14.89 1.12 11.17
CA GLU A 217 -14.50 0.94 12.57
C GLU A 217 -15.65 0.34 13.40
N SER A 218 -15.31 -0.39 14.46
CA SER A 218 -16.29 -1.08 15.31
C SER A 218 -17.21 -0.13 16.10
N ASN A 219 -16.87 1.16 16.19
CA ASN A 219 -17.75 2.23 16.71
C ASN A 219 -18.79 2.69 15.67
N SER A 220 -18.82 2.05 14.49
CA SER A 220 -19.68 2.35 13.34
C SER A 220 -19.24 3.52 12.47
N ASP A 221 -18.07 4.08 12.66
CA ASP A 221 -17.48 5.03 11.72
C ASP A 221 -17.17 4.35 10.39
N LEU A 222 -17.41 5.07 9.30
CA LEU A 222 -17.21 4.55 7.93
C LEU A 222 -16.71 5.66 7.03
N LEU A 223 -15.63 5.39 6.32
CA LEU A 223 -15.12 6.22 5.25
C LEU A 223 -14.98 5.38 3.97
N LEU A 224 -15.56 5.86 2.87
CA LEU A 224 -15.40 5.30 1.53
C LEU A 224 -14.79 6.36 0.63
N MET A 225 -13.74 5.99 -0.10
CA MET A 225 -13.02 6.89 -1.01
C MET A 225 -12.89 6.29 -2.41
N LEU A 226 -12.90 7.16 -3.42
CA LEU A 226 -12.40 6.86 -4.75
C LEU A 226 -11.03 7.53 -4.92
N SER A 227 -10.07 6.77 -5.44
CA SER A 227 -8.69 7.21 -5.57
C SER A 227 -8.18 7.00 -7.00
N PRO A 228 -8.43 7.97 -7.92
CA PRO A 228 -7.74 8.00 -9.22
C PRO A 228 -6.23 7.91 -9.02
N THR A 229 -5.59 7.08 -9.84
CA THR A 229 -4.18 6.74 -9.70
C THR A 229 -3.47 6.76 -11.05
N LEU A 230 -2.26 7.29 -11.08
CA LEU A 230 -1.32 7.21 -12.17
C LEU A 230 -0.05 6.53 -11.68
N LEU A 231 0.44 5.54 -12.42
CA LEU A 231 1.62 4.76 -12.07
C LEU A 231 2.54 4.65 -13.28
N TYR A 232 3.83 4.85 -13.06
CA TYR A 232 4.90 4.50 -13.98
C TYR A 232 5.76 3.41 -13.35
N GLU A 233 5.98 2.31 -14.04
CA GLU A 233 6.85 1.21 -13.60
C GLU A 233 7.97 1.00 -14.59
N ALA A 234 9.21 1.08 -14.13
CA ALA A 234 10.44 0.69 -14.80
C ALA A 234 11.01 -0.59 -14.14
N PRO A 235 12.03 -1.24 -14.72
CA PRO A 235 12.56 -2.51 -14.21
C PRO A 235 13.00 -2.49 -12.74
N TYR A 236 13.53 -1.36 -12.26
CA TYR A 236 14.10 -1.25 -10.90
C TYR A 236 13.48 -0.15 -10.04
N TRP A 237 12.55 0.61 -10.60
CA TRP A 237 11.84 1.65 -9.87
C TRP A 237 10.44 1.89 -10.42
N ALA A 238 9.60 2.47 -9.60
CA ALA A 238 8.28 2.94 -10.01
C ALA A 238 7.99 4.29 -9.36
N ALA A 239 7.15 5.10 -10.01
CA ALA A 239 6.61 6.34 -9.45
C ALA A 239 5.10 6.28 -9.47
N GLU A 240 4.46 6.78 -8.42
CA GLU A 240 3.02 6.68 -8.24
C GLU A 240 2.43 7.99 -7.72
N LEU A 241 1.25 8.31 -8.23
CA LEU A 241 0.43 9.43 -7.80
C LEU A 241 -1.00 8.94 -7.60
N SER A 242 -1.61 9.30 -6.49
CA SER A 242 -3.01 8.99 -6.19
C SER A 242 -3.68 10.18 -5.52
N VAL A 243 -4.95 10.43 -5.85
CA VAL A 243 -5.77 11.47 -5.22
C VAL A 243 -7.02 10.79 -4.65
N GLY A 244 -7.10 10.66 -3.33
CA GLY A 244 -8.24 10.06 -2.63
C GLY A 244 -9.32 11.10 -2.34
N ILE A 245 -10.53 10.84 -2.80
CA ILE A 245 -11.70 11.71 -2.65
C ILE A 245 -12.76 10.93 -1.88
N PRO A 246 -13.19 11.39 -0.70
CA PRO A 246 -14.28 10.78 0.04
C PRO A 246 -15.58 10.82 -0.77
N VAL A 247 -16.22 9.67 -0.93
CA VAL A 247 -17.55 9.55 -1.58
C VAL A 247 -18.65 9.28 -0.57
N TYR A 248 -18.27 8.78 0.59
CA TYR A 248 -19.14 8.63 1.75
C TYR A 248 -18.30 8.68 3.03
N GLU A 249 -18.77 9.45 3.99
CA GLU A 249 -18.11 9.59 5.28
C GLU A 249 -19.14 9.76 6.40
N ARG A 250 -19.04 8.91 7.40
CA ARG A 250 -19.75 9.02 8.67
C ARG A 250 -18.71 8.76 9.75
N VAL A 251 -18.30 9.83 10.42
CA VAL A 251 -17.31 9.81 11.49
C VAL A 251 -17.86 10.58 12.71
N THR A 252 -17.52 10.10 13.89
CA THR A 252 -17.97 10.63 15.16
C THR A 252 -16.80 11.31 15.88
N ASP A 253 -17.04 12.52 16.43
CA ASP A 253 -16.05 13.30 17.19
C ASP A 253 -14.71 13.54 16.45
N ARG A 254 -14.77 13.66 15.13
CA ARG A 254 -13.59 13.87 14.26
C ARG A 254 -13.91 14.81 13.10
N PRO A 255 -12.93 15.60 12.61
CA PRO A 255 -13.08 16.34 11.38
C PRO A 255 -13.22 15.38 10.19
N LYS A 256 -13.83 15.85 9.11
CA LYS A 256 -14.07 15.08 7.89
C LYS A 256 -12.90 15.24 6.93
N LEU A 257 -12.53 14.14 6.28
CA LEU A 257 -11.55 14.16 5.21
C LEU A 257 -12.13 14.91 3.99
N GLU A 258 -11.39 15.86 3.45
CA GLU A 258 -11.76 16.56 2.22
C GLU A 258 -11.09 15.94 0.99
N VAL A 259 -9.78 15.74 1.07
CA VAL A 259 -8.97 15.11 0.01
C VAL A 259 -7.68 14.57 0.60
N VAL A 260 -7.13 13.56 -0.04
CA VAL A 260 -5.75 13.12 0.20
C VAL A 260 -4.98 13.01 -1.11
N VAL A 261 -3.78 13.58 -1.14
CA VAL A 261 -2.84 13.43 -2.27
C VAL A 261 -1.68 12.57 -1.81
N ARG A 262 -1.35 11.53 -2.60
CA ARG A 262 -0.21 10.64 -2.33
C ARG A 262 0.74 10.63 -3.49
N VAL A 263 2.02 10.79 -3.18
CA VAL A 263 3.13 10.65 -4.14
C VAL A 263 4.13 9.66 -3.56
N GLY A 264 4.48 8.66 -4.34
CA GLY A 264 5.43 7.66 -3.92
C GLY A 264 6.43 7.28 -5.01
N VAL A 265 7.54 6.75 -4.57
CA VAL A 265 8.54 6.12 -5.45
C VAL A 265 8.87 4.76 -4.85
N ARG A 266 9.10 3.77 -5.69
CA ARG A 266 9.50 2.42 -5.29
C ARG A 266 10.81 2.08 -5.96
N PHE A 267 11.76 1.54 -5.20
CA PHE A 267 13.05 1.07 -5.67
C PHE A 267 13.19 -0.43 -5.36
N LEU A 268 13.69 -1.18 -6.33
CA LEU A 268 13.99 -2.60 -6.21
C LEU A 268 15.50 -2.83 -6.37
N PHE A 269 16.13 -3.54 -5.44
CA PHE A 269 17.58 -3.84 -5.42
C PHE A 269 17.89 -5.14 -4.66
#